data_11e9e6fbb7b2c9a01cdcc661b135525d
#
_entry.id   11e9e6fbb7b2c9a01cdcc661b135525d
#
_cell.length_a   1.000
_cell.length_b   1.000
_cell.length_c   1.000
_cell.angle_alpha   90.00
_cell.angle_beta   90.00
_cell.angle_gamma   90.00
#
_symmetry.space_group_name_H-M   'P 1'
#
loop_
_entity.id
_entity.type
_entity.pdbx_description
1 polymer ?
#
loop_
_entity_poly.entity_id
_entity_poly.type
_entity_poly.pdbx_seq_one_letter_code
_entity_poly.pdbx_strand_id
1 'polypeptide(L)'
;IPTLLGGDFNARHDSNVICEVMKNWQRICDDTFTYPADQPTIKIDYIFGLPQNKWKVKSFKVLSNPEVSDHRALFAEVEFVK
;
A
#
# COMPACT_ATOMS: atom_id res chain seq x y z
N ILE A 1 3.17 -7.35 -18.46
CA ILE A 1 2.97 -8.42 -17.47
C ILE A 1 2.39 -7.81 -16.18
N PRO A 2 1.26 -8.32 -15.69
CA PRO A 2 0.71 -7.84 -14.42
C PRO A 2 1.71 -8.04 -13.28
N THR A 3 1.94 -6.98 -12.50
CA THR A 3 2.93 -6.98 -11.43
C THR A 3 2.38 -6.28 -10.20
N LEU A 4 2.56 -6.86 -9.03
CA LEU A 4 2.24 -6.22 -7.75
C LEU A 4 3.54 -5.96 -6.98
N LEU A 5 3.62 -4.78 -6.37
CA LEU A 5 4.75 -4.38 -5.55
C LEU A 5 4.23 -3.91 -4.20
N GLY A 6 4.71 -4.51 -3.13
CA GLY A 6 4.27 -4.15 -1.79
C GLY A 6 5.42 -4.10 -0.80
N GLY A 7 5.27 -3.30 0.24
CA GLY A 7 6.20 -3.26 1.34
C GLY A 7 6.36 -1.88 1.96
N ASP A 8 7.41 -1.76 2.76
CA ASP A 8 7.79 -0.53 3.45
C ASP A 8 8.64 0.33 2.50
N PHE A 9 8.09 1.49 2.12
CA PHE A 9 8.79 2.45 1.26
C PHE A 9 9.55 3.50 2.06
N ASN A 10 9.34 3.50 3.37
CA ASN A 10 9.93 4.48 4.28
C ASN A 10 9.66 5.93 3.82
N ALA A 11 8.50 6.15 3.21
CA ALA A 11 8.14 7.41 2.58
C ALA A 11 6.65 7.68 2.78
N ARG A 12 6.30 8.92 3.13
CA ARG A 12 4.92 9.34 3.35
C ARG A 12 4.20 9.51 2.01
N HIS A 13 2.86 9.46 2.04
CA HIS A 13 2.02 9.51 0.83
C HIS A 13 2.20 10.81 0.01
N ASP A 14 2.61 11.91 0.64
CA ASP A 14 2.82 13.18 -0.02
C ASP A 14 4.28 13.42 -0.43
N SER A 15 5.15 12.41 -0.25
CA SER A 15 6.57 12.53 -0.59
C SER A 15 6.80 12.47 -2.10
N ASN A 16 7.93 13.01 -2.55
CA ASN A 16 8.33 12.94 -3.96
C ASN A 16 8.52 11.50 -4.44
N VAL A 17 8.99 10.60 -3.57
CA VAL A 17 9.18 9.19 -3.90
C VAL A 17 7.86 8.55 -4.29
N ILE A 18 6.83 8.73 -3.47
CA ILE A 18 5.51 8.14 -3.74
C ILE A 18 4.85 8.80 -4.95
N CYS A 19 4.99 10.11 -5.11
CA CYS A 19 4.46 10.80 -6.28
C CYS A 19 5.08 10.27 -7.57
N GLU A 20 6.39 9.97 -7.57
CA GLU A 20 7.07 9.42 -8.74
C GLU A 20 6.58 8.00 -9.07
N VAL A 21 6.42 7.16 -8.04
CA VAL A 21 5.89 5.80 -8.23
C VAL A 21 4.49 5.86 -8.83
N MET A 22 3.64 6.74 -8.33
CA MET A 22 2.24 6.83 -8.77
C MET A 22 2.06 7.36 -10.19
N LYS A 23 3.10 7.87 -10.83
CA LYS A 23 3.02 8.25 -12.24
C LYS A 23 2.81 7.06 -13.15
N ASN A 24 3.34 5.89 -12.77
CA ASN A 24 3.31 4.69 -13.61
C ASN A 24 2.60 3.51 -12.97
N TRP A 25 2.46 3.52 -11.64
CA TRP A 25 1.86 2.43 -10.88
C TRP A 25 0.51 2.85 -10.30
N GLN A 26 -0.42 1.93 -10.28
CA GLN A 26 -1.70 2.14 -9.60
C GLN A 26 -1.54 1.88 -8.12
N ARG A 27 -1.99 2.82 -7.27
CA ARG A 27 -2.02 2.59 -5.83
C ARG A 27 -3.21 1.70 -5.47
N ILE A 28 -2.96 0.61 -4.77
CA ILE A 28 -3.98 -0.37 -4.40
C ILE A 28 -4.45 -0.17 -2.95
N CYS A 29 -3.64 0.47 -2.13
CA CYS A 29 -3.97 0.74 -0.72
C CYS A 29 -4.64 2.12 -0.55
N ASP A 30 -5.25 2.33 0.62
CA ASP A 30 -5.77 3.63 1.02
C ASP A 30 -4.74 4.40 1.87
N ASP A 31 -5.16 5.49 2.54
CA ASP A 31 -4.27 6.33 3.33
C ASP A 31 -4.21 5.97 4.81
N THR A 32 -4.76 4.83 5.21
CA THR A 32 -4.73 4.39 6.59
C THR A 32 -3.29 4.27 7.08
N PHE A 33 -3.03 4.82 8.26
CA PHE A 33 -1.69 4.81 8.84
C PHE A 33 -1.24 3.39 9.17
N THR A 34 0.07 3.12 8.99
CA THR A 34 0.64 1.77 9.12
C THR A 34 1.76 1.67 10.16
N TYR A 35 2.23 2.80 10.67
CA TYR A 35 3.39 2.83 11.58
C TYR A 35 3.27 3.95 12.60
N PRO A 36 3.66 3.74 13.84
CA PRO A 36 3.93 2.45 14.48
C PRO A 36 2.62 1.68 14.74
N ALA A 37 2.72 0.34 14.87
CA ALA A 37 1.55 -0.54 14.88
C ALA A 37 0.60 -0.29 16.05
N ASP A 38 1.12 0.09 17.22
CA ASP A 38 0.31 0.31 18.44
C ASP A 38 -0.45 1.62 18.40
N GLN A 39 0.15 2.69 17.88
CA GLN A 39 -0.49 4.01 17.74
C GLN A 39 -0.04 4.65 16.42
N PRO A 40 -0.63 4.26 15.29
CA PRO A 40 -0.15 4.73 13.99
C PRO A 40 -0.29 6.23 13.81
N THR A 41 0.74 6.85 13.28
CA THR A 41 0.79 8.29 13.02
C THR A 41 1.16 8.62 11.57
N ILE A 42 1.71 7.66 10.83
CA ILE A 42 2.10 7.86 9.43
C ILE A 42 1.79 6.63 8.59
N LYS A 43 1.68 6.85 7.28
CA LYS A 43 1.59 5.78 6.30
C LYS A 43 2.92 5.70 5.55
N ILE A 44 3.59 4.56 5.65
CA ILE A 44 4.86 4.30 4.96
C ILE A 44 4.90 2.94 4.25
N ASP A 45 3.82 2.16 4.37
CA ASP A 45 3.68 0.86 3.71
C ASP A 45 2.63 0.95 2.62
N TYR A 46 2.92 0.37 1.45
CA TYR A 46 2.10 0.52 0.25
C TYR A 46 2.01 -0.76 -0.55
N ILE A 47 0.95 -0.84 -1.37
CA ILE A 47 0.82 -1.84 -2.43
C ILE A 47 0.51 -1.09 -3.72
N PHE A 48 1.27 -1.40 -4.77
CA PHE A 48 1.10 -0.82 -6.09
C PHE A 48 0.96 -1.91 -7.14
N GLY A 49 0.32 -1.59 -8.26
CA GLY A 49 0.15 -2.53 -9.36
C GLY A 49 0.47 -1.93 -10.73
N LEU A 50 1.01 -2.75 -11.62
CA LEU A 50 1.23 -2.46 -13.04
C LEU A 50 0.46 -3.47 -13.87
N PRO A 51 -0.11 -3.10 -15.02
CA PRO A 51 -0.24 -1.73 -15.53
C PRO A 51 -1.26 -0.91 -14.75
N GLN A 52 -1.12 0.41 -14.87
CA GLN A 52 -2.03 1.36 -14.22
C GLN A 52 -3.46 1.18 -14.71
N ASN A 53 -4.44 1.38 -13.81
CA ASN A 53 -5.88 1.35 -14.14
C ASN A 53 -6.42 -0.01 -14.62
N LYS A 54 -5.68 -1.08 -14.37
CA LYS A 54 -6.09 -2.45 -14.71
C LYS A 54 -6.40 -3.30 -13.47
N TRP A 55 -6.29 -2.74 -12.29
CA TRP A 55 -6.52 -3.46 -11.04
C TRP A 55 -7.80 -2.96 -10.37
N LYS A 56 -8.71 -3.87 -10.10
CA LYS A 56 -9.92 -3.60 -9.34
C LYS A 56 -9.70 -4.07 -7.91
N VAL A 57 -9.77 -3.16 -6.96
CA VAL A 57 -9.61 -3.49 -5.54
C VAL A 57 -10.97 -3.93 -5.00
N LYS A 58 -11.08 -5.19 -4.63
CA LYS A 58 -12.32 -5.75 -4.09
C LYS A 58 -12.43 -5.52 -2.60
N SER A 59 -11.32 -5.62 -1.88
CA SER A 59 -11.27 -5.28 -0.47
C SER A 59 -9.86 -4.87 -0.09
N PHE A 60 -9.76 -4.02 0.92
CA PHE A 60 -8.48 -3.60 1.48
C PHE A 60 -8.63 -3.37 2.96
N LYS A 61 -7.67 -3.84 3.74
CA LYS A 61 -7.65 -3.57 5.18
C LYS A 61 -6.24 -3.54 5.72
N VAL A 62 -6.09 -2.85 6.84
CA VAL A 62 -4.84 -2.75 7.58
C VAL A 62 -5.00 -3.57 8.86
N LEU A 63 -4.12 -4.55 9.05
CA LEU A 63 -4.17 -5.48 10.16
C LEU A 63 -3.21 -5.05 11.25
N SER A 64 -3.67 -5.04 12.50
CA SER A 64 -2.84 -4.63 13.63
C SER A 64 -2.43 -5.83 14.46
N ASN A 65 -1.12 -6.05 14.59
CA ASN A 65 -0.56 -7.04 15.50
C ASN A 65 0.79 -6.52 16.02
N PRO A 66 0.76 -5.59 17.01
CA PRO A 66 1.99 -4.96 17.50
C PRO A 66 2.95 -5.92 18.20
N GLU A 67 2.49 -7.11 18.58
CA GLU A 67 3.37 -8.14 19.17
C GLU A 67 4.26 -8.80 18.14
N VAL A 68 3.85 -8.77 16.86
CA VAL A 68 4.57 -9.44 15.76
C VAL A 68 5.46 -8.45 15.00
N SER A 69 4.98 -7.21 14.82
CA SER A 69 5.71 -6.20 14.04
C SER A 69 5.38 -4.81 14.54
N ASP A 70 6.31 -3.88 14.38
CA ASP A 70 6.08 -2.45 14.63
C ASP A 70 5.37 -1.77 13.46
N HIS A 71 5.18 -2.46 12.33
CA HIS A 71 4.33 -2.03 11.22
C HIS A 71 3.01 -2.79 11.24
N ARG A 72 1.95 -2.16 10.76
CA ARG A 72 0.69 -2.84 10.48
C ARG A 72 0.76 -3.47 9.10
N ALA A 73 0.26 -4.70 9.00
CA ALA A 73 0.23 -5.41 7.74
C ALA A 73 -0.89 -4.90 6.84
N LEU A 74 -0.65 -4.90 5.54
CA LEU A 74 -1.66 -4.54 4.54
C LEU A 74 -2.21 -5.82 3.91
N PHE A 75 -3.52 -5.85 3.70
CA PHE A 75 -4.19 -6.96 3.03
C PHE A 75 -5.11 -6.40 1.94
N ALA A 76 -4.99 -6.91 0.73
CA ALA A 76 -5.85 -6.49 -0.36
C ALA A 76 -6.28 -7.70 -1.20
N GLU A 77 -7.56 -7.70 -1.60
CA GLU A 77 -8.06 -8.60 -2.62
C GLU A 77 -8.26 -7.80 -3.89
N VAL A 78 -7.61 -8.23 -4.96
CA VAL A 78 -7.62 -7.50 -6.23
C VAL A 78 -7.96 -8.42 -7.38
N GLU A 79 -8.50 -7.82 -8.45
CA GLU A 79 -8.78 -8.50 -9.70
C GLU A 79 -8.10 -7.73 -10.83
N PHE A 80 -7.39 -8.45 -11.69
CA PHE A 80 -6.80 -7.85 -12.87
C PHE A 80 -7.83 -7.79 -14.00
N VAL A 81 -8.08 -6.61 -14.52
CA VAL A 81 -9.07 -6.37 -15.57
C VAL A 81 -8.34 -6.17 -16.89
N LYS A 82 -8.57 -7.07 -17.81
CA LYS A 82 -7.96 -7.01 -19.13
C LYS A 82 -8.55 -5.92 -20.03
#